data_090ca86916710d12a697fd191c5e80bc
#
_entry.id   090ca86916710d12a697fd191c5e80bc
#
_cell.length_a   1.000
_cell.length_b   1.000
_cell.length_c   1.000
_cell.angle_alpha   90.00
_cell.angle_beta   90.00
_cell.angle_gamma   90.00
#
_symmetry.space_group_name_H-M   'P 1'
#
loop_
_entity.id
_entity.type
_entity.pdbx_description
1 polymer ?
#
loop_
_entity_poly.entity_id
_entity_poly.type
_entity_poly.pdbx_seq_one_letter_code
_entity_poly.pdbx_strand_id
1 'polypeptide(L)'
;MFFGHLPDHLILFPTRAPIDAGGAVRKMIPFENGELEIWTAQSRRARQQGRADVFILRFYGNADRADRWPAMEAEMWKDRAVEIWGMNYPGFGGSTGPARLARIGPAALAAFDELRRHVANKSAVESAVPSGPTPSSALRTAHATAPIVLFGTSIGATAALHVAASRPAGIAGLILHNPPPLREVILRQFGWWNLWLLAGPVALQIPRNLDCTENARATRTPAIFLLAERDEIVAPRFHRLVVQAYAGEKRIIELRGAYHNDPIEGTALADLNDALGWALTKSSPRAP
;
A
#
# COMPACT_ATOMS: atom_id res chain seq x y z
N MET A 1 16.86 9.02 -28.88
CA MET A 1 15.89 8.43 -27.94
C MET A 1 16.33 8.55 -26.46
N PHE A 2 16.97 9.66 -26.06
CA PHE A 2 17.50 9.82 -24.67
C PHE A 2 16.48 10.35 -23.64
N PHE A 3 15.32 10.84 -24.07
CA PHE A 3 14.36 11.52 -23.16
C PHE A 3 13.23 10.62 -22.61
N GLY A 4 13.13 9.35 -23.04
CA GLY A 4 11.98 8.49 -22.73
C GLY A 4 11.88 7.97 -21.29
N HIS A 5 12.90 8.19 -20.44
CA HIS A 5 12.95 7.68 -19.07
C HIS A 5 13.45 8.71 -18.06
N LEU A 6 13.43 9.99 -18.45
CA LEU A 6 13.90 11.05 -17.56
C LEU A 6 13.17 11.09 -16.20
N PRO A 7 11.83 10.94 -16.14
CA PRO A 7 11.14 10.88 -14.85
C PRO A 7 11.59 9.72 -13.95
N ASP A 8 11.91 8.56 -14.53
CA ASP A 8 12.37 7.40 -13.77
C ASP A 8 13.61 7.71 -12.95
N HIS A 9 14.59 8.40 -13.56
CA HIS A 9 15.85 8.78 -12.91
C HIS A 9 15.72 9.96 -11.95
N LEU A 10 14.72 10.84 -12.16
CA LEU A 10 14.46 11.99 -11.28
C LEU A 10 13.65 11.63 -10.04
N ILE A 11 12.83 10.58 -10.14
CA ILE A 11 11.86 10.23 -9.10
C ILE A 11 12.27 8.95 -8.36
N LEU A 12 12.86 7.96 -9.04
CA LEU A 12 13.18 6.66 -8.44
C LEU A 12 14.65 6.57 -8.02
N PHE A 13 14.89 6.21 -6.77
CA PHE A 13 16.22 6.00 -6.20
C PHE A 13 16.38 4.55 -5.72
N PRO A 14 16.50 3.58 -6.66
CA PRO A 14 16.58 2.18 -6.31
C PRO A 14 17.89 1.85 -5.58
N THR A 15 17.80 1.07 -4.52
CA THR A 15 18.94 0.50 -3.81
C THR A 15 18.86 -1.02 -3.78
N ARG A 16 20.01 -1.70 -3.81
CA ARG A 16 20.11 -3.17 -3.78
C ARG A 16 21.05 -3.70 -2.70
N ALA A 17 21.67 -2.80 -1.93
CA ALA A 17 22.55 -3.20 -0.84
C ALA A 17 21.79 -4.08 0.15
N PRO A 18 22.36 -5.17 0.67
CA PRO A 18 21.71 -6.01 1.67
C PRO A 18 21.28 -5.21 2.89
N ILE A 19 20.08 -5.51 3.39
CA ILE A 19 19.52 -4.92 4.62
C ILE A 19 19.13 -6.07 5.54
N ASP A 20 19.35 -5.90 6.85
CA ASP A 20 18.82 -6.83 7.85
C ASP A 20 17.28 -6.68 7.91
N ALA A 21 16.60 -7.76 7.59
CA ALA A 21 15.13 -7.77 7.52
C ALA A 21 14.45 -8.00 8.89
N GLY A 22 15.20 -8.05 9.99
CA GLY A 22 14.63 -8.13 11.35
C GLY A 22 13.70 -9.31 11.60
N GLY A 23 13.91 -10.44 10.90
CA GLY A 23 13.09 -11.64 11.01
C GLY A 23 11.89 -11.69 10.06
N ALA A 24 11.73 -10.74 9.14
CA ALA A 24 10.78 -10.87 8.03
C ALA A 24 11.19 -12.00 7.08
N VAL A 25 10.21 -12.66 6.49
CA VAL A 25 10.41 -13.82 5.60
C VAL A 25 10.34 -13.36 4.15
N ARG A 26 11.38 -13.70 3.39
CA ARG A 26 11.47 -13.41 1.97
C ARG A 26 10.66 -14.37 1.13
N LYS A 27 9.94 -13.85 0.14
CA LYS A 27 9.22 -14.60 -0.89
C LYS A 27 9.51 -13.99 -2.25
N MET A 28 9.76 -14.82 -3.26
CA MET A 28 9.85 -14.38 -4.65
C MET A 28 8.57 -14.78 -5.39
N ILE A 29 8.02 -13.86 -6.20
CA ILE A 29 6.84 -14.14 -7.03
C ILE A 29 7.14 -13.85 -8.49
N PRO A 30 6.61 -14.62 -9.45
CA PRO A 30 6.82 -14.37 -10.87
C PRO A 30 6.26 -13.00 -11.29
N PHE A 31 7.03 -12.27 -12.10
CA PHE A 31 6.60 -11.01 -12.69
C PHE A 31 7.32 -10.76 -14.02
N GLU A 32 6.58 -10.67 -15.12
CA GLU A 32 7.12 -10.55 -16.48
C GLU A 32 8.18 -11.66 -16.76
N ASN A 33 9.39 -11.25 -17.17
CA ASN A 33 10.50 -12.17 -17.41
C ASN A 33 11.43 -12.32 -16.18
N GLY A 34 10.92 -12.12 -14.98
CA GLY A 34 11.68 -12.17 -13.76
C GLY A 34 10.80 -12.33 -12.53
N GLU A 35 11.21 -11.74 -11.40
CA GLU A 35 10.55 -11.95 -10.11
C GLU A 35 10.44 -10.62 -9.33
N LEU A 36 9.40 -10.52 -8.51
CA LEU A 36 9.26 -9.51 -7.47
C LEU A 36 9.61 -10.10 -6.12
N GLU A 37 10.33 -9.34 -5.35
CA GLU A 37 10.66 -9.66 -3.97
C GLU A 37 9.58 -9.12 -3.04
N ILE A 38 9.02 -10.02 -2.26
CA ILE A 38 8.05 -9.74 -1.21
C ILE A 38 8.67 -10.12 0.13
N TRP A 39 8.49 -9.28 1.14
CA TRP A 39 8.88 -9.57 2.52
C TRP A 39 7.65 -9.63 3.40
N THR A 40 7.51 -10.69 4.19
CA THR A 40 6.33 -10.92 5.03
C THR A 40 6.69 -10.96 6.50
N ALA A 41 5.83 -10.39 7.33
CA ALA A 41 5.95 -10.47 8.78
C ALA A 41 4.57 -10.54 9.44
N GLN A 42 4.50 -11.25 10.55
CA GLN A 42 3.27 -11.38 11.33
C GLN A 42 3.37 -10.58 12.63
N SER A 43 2.26 -9.95 13.02
CA SER A 43 2.12 -9.33 14.33
C SER A 43 2.25 -10.38 15.46
N ARG A 44 2.55 -9.92 16.68
CA ARG A 44 2.62 -10.79 17.85
C ARG A 44 1.36 -11.64 18.00
N ARG A 45 0.18 -11.02 17.86
CA ARG A 45 -1.11 -11.71 17.99
C ARG A 45 -1.32 -12.77 16.91
N ALA A 46 -0.94 -12.47 15.64
CA ALA A 46 -1.02 -13.44 14.55
C ALA A 46 -0.14 -14.65 14.81
N ARG A 47 1.10 -14.45 15.30
CA ARG A 47 2.01 -15.55 15.69
C ARG A 47 1.44 -16.39 16.82
N GLN A 48 0.86 -15.77 17.85
CA GLN A 48 0.29 -16.47 19.00
C GLN A 48 -0.92 -17.33 18.64
N GLN A 49 -1.77 -16.86 17.74
CA GLN A 49 -2.95 -17.62 17.31
C GLN A 49 -2.74 -18.50 16.07
N GLY A 50 -1.52 -18.47 15.47
CA GLY A 50 -1.16 -19.27 14.30
C GLY A 50 -1.81 -18.81 12.99
N ARG A 51 -2.53 -17.68 12.96
CA ARG A 51 -3.20 -17.14 11.79
C ARG A 51 -3.30 -15.61 11.82
N ALA A 52 -3.46 -15.00 10.66
CA ALA A 52 -3.79 -13.58 10.53
C ALA A 52 -5.29 -13.41 10.27
N ASP A 53 -5.90 -12.43 10.93
CA ASP A 53 -7.28 -12.02 10.70
C ASP A 53 -7.38 -10.91 9.65
N VAL A 54 -6.26 -10.21 9.37
CA VAL A 54 -6.15 -9.14 8.37
C VAL A 54 -4.81 -9.26 7.65
N PHE A 55 -4.82 -9.08 6.34
CA PHE A 55 -3.62 -8.98 5.53
C PHE A 55 -3.39 -7.54 5.06
N ILE A 56 -2.17 -7.03 5.19
CA ILE A 56 -1.81 -5.69 4.71
C ILE A 56 -0.79 -5.82 3.59
N LEU A 57 -1.16 -5.41 2.38
CA LEU A 57 -0.21 -5.25 1.28
C LEU A 57 0.38 -3.85 1.34
N ARG A 58 1.69 -3.80 1.56
CA ARG A 58 2.44 -2.58 1.82
C ARG A 58 3.24 -2.14 0.59
N PHE A 59 3.02 -0.90 0.16
CA PHE A 59 3.75 -0.20 -0.90
C PHE A 59 4.53 0.96 -0.29
N TYR A 60 5.85 0.89 -0.39
CA TYR A 60 6.75 1.85 0.25
C TYR A 60 6.98 3.10 -0.60
N GLY A 61 7.56 4.12 0.00
CA GLY A 61 7.97 5.34 -0.66
C GLY A 61 9.14 5.16 -1.60
N ASN A 62 9.50 6.26 -2.28
CA ASN A 62 10.71 6.30 -3.08
C ASN A 62 11.96 6.15 -2.19
N ALA A 63 12.98 5.51 -2.70
CA ALA A 63 14.21 5.16 -1.99
C ALA A 63 14.05 4.21 -0.81
N ASP A 64 12.84 3.74 -0.54
CA ASP A 64 12.55 2.82 0.55
C ASP A 64 12.37 1.37 0.07
N ARG A 65 12.45 0.40 0.99
CA ARG A 65 12.49 -1.02 0.66
C ARG A 65 11.71 -1.88 1.64
N ALA A 66 11.12 -2.93 1.08
CA ALA A 66 10.31 -3.87 1.83
C ALA A 66 11.08 -4.74 2.83
N ASP A 67 12.37 -4.96 2.63
CA ASP A 67 13.21 -5.71 3.57
C ASP A 67 13.48 -4.95 4.88
N ARG A 68 13.29 -3.63 4.89
CA ARG A 68 13.53 -2.81 6.09
C ARG A 68 12.37 -2.82 7.10
N TRP A 69 11.12 -2.86 6.63
CA TRP A 69 10.01 -2.38 7.45
C TRP A 69 9.03 -3.44 7.97
N PRO A 70 8.71 -4.55 7.27
CA PRO A 70 7.59 -5.43 7.67
C PRO A 70 7.66 -5.96 9.10
N ALA A 71 8.87 -6.32 9.57
CA ALA A 71 9.04 -6.81 10.94
C ALA A 71 8.72 -5.72 11.99
N MET A 72 9.17 -4.49 11.75
CA MET A 72 8.89 -3.35 12.62
C MET A 72 7.42 -2.92 12.54
N GLU A 73 6.88 -2.82 11.32
CA GLU A 73 5.48 -2.45 11.10
C GLU A 73 4.51 -3.50 11.69
N ALA A 74 4.89 -4.78 11.72
CA ALA A 74 4.07 -5.82 12.36
C ALA A 74 3.88 -5.57 13.85
N GLU A 75 4.85 -4.95 14.53
CA GLU A 75 4.70 -4.59 15.95
C GLU A 75 3.76 -3.38 16.18
N MET A 76 3.52 -2.53 15.16
CA MET A 76 2.49 -1.47 15.24
C MET A 76 1.08 -2.07 15.42
N TRP A 77 0.87 -3.28 14.93
CA TRP A 77 -0.39 -4.03 14.97
C TRP A 77 -0.40 -5.12 16.03
N LYS A 78 0.41 -5.01 17.09
CA LYS A 78 0.60 -6.06 18.11
C LYS A 78 -0.70 -6.61 18.72
N ASP A 79 -1.74 -5.77 18.79
CA ASP A 79 -3.04 -6.11 19.39
C ASP A 79 -4.04 -6.65 18.35
N ARG A 80 -3.66 -6.69 17.06
CA ARG A 80 -4.43 -7.29 15.96
C ARG A 80 -3.64 -8.43 15.33
N ALA A 81 -4.31 -9.46 14.88
CA ALA A 81 -3.66 -10.54 14.12
C ALA A 81 -3.49 -10.14 12.68
N VAL A 82 -2.38 -9.49 12.36
CA VAL A 82 -2.04 -8.95 11.06
C VAL A 82 -0.86 -9.70 10.45
N GLU A 83 -0.92 -9.94 9.14
CA GLU A 83 0.22 -10.35 8.32
C GLU A 83 0.51 -9.25 7.29
N ILE A 84 1.73 -8.73 7.29
CA ILE A 84 2.19 -7.70 6.35
C ILE A 84 2.93 -8.34 5.19
N TRP A 85 2.63 -7.89 3.99
CA TRP A 85 3.29 -8.24 2.75
C TRP A 85 3.89 -6.97 2.14
N GLY A 86 5.17 -6.73 2.36
CA GLY A 86 5.91 -5.61 1.77
C GLY A 86 6.47 -5.99 0.40
N MET A 87 6.25 -5.15 -0.60
CA MET A 87 6.74 -5.37 -1.96
C MET A 87 7.91 -4.44 -2.30
N ASN A 88 9.01 -4.99 -2.80
CA ASN A 88 10.04 -4.23 -3.50
C ASN A 88 9.66 -4.05 -4.97
N TYR A 89 9.68 -2.80 -5.46
CA TYR A 89 9.43 -2.50 -6.87
C TYR A 89 10.51 -3.11 -7.78
N PRO A 90 10.21 -3.34 -9.07
CA PRO A 90 11.24 -3.74 -10.03
C PRO A 90 12.47 -2.81 -9.95
N GLY A 91 13.65 -3.41 -9.81
CA GLY A 91 14.91 -2.68 -9.64
C GLY A 91 15.30 -2.35 -8.20
N PHE A 92 14.39 -2.53 -7.22
CA PHE A 92 14.65 -2.35 -5.78
C PHE A 92 14.93 -3.70 -5.11
N GLY A 93 15.81 -3.71 -4.12
CA GLY A 93 16.15 -4.92 -3.38
C GLY A 93 16.53 -6.08 -4.31
N GLY A 94 15.90 -7.24 -4.11
CA GLY A 94 16.06 -8.44 -4.94
C GLY A 94 15.10 -8.54 -6.10
N SER A 95 14.19 -7.57 -6.32
CA SER A 95 13.28 -7.57 -7.47
C SER A 95 14.04 -7.35 -8.78
N THR A 96 13.70 -8.14 -9.80
CA THR A 96 14.37 -8.09 -11.10
C THR A 96 13.92 -6.92 -11.98
N GLY A 97 14.73 -6.59 -12.97
CA GLY A 97 14.46 -5.57 -13.98
C GLY A 97 14.83 -4.15 -13.57
N PRO A 98 14.62 -3.20 -14.48
CA PRO A 98 14.92 -1.79 -14.22
C PRO A 98 13.85 -1.13 -13.36
N ALA A 99 14.26 -0.16 -12.52
CA ALA A 99 13.37 0.75 -11.83
C ALA A 99 12.73 1.70 -12.83
N ARG A 100 11.41 1.58 -13.04
CA ARG A 100 10.64 2.42 -13.95
C ARG A 100 9.26 2.69 -13.37
N LEU A 101 8.82 3.94 -13.45
CA LEU A 101 7.48 4.36 -13.03
C LEU A 101 6.38 3.53 -13.71
N ALA A 102 6.53 3.24 -14.99
CA ALA A 102 5.56 2.44 -15.76
C ALA A 102 5.38 1.00 -15.21
N ARG A 103 6.36 0.46 -14.49
CA ARG A 103 6.32 -0.89 -13.93
C ARG A 103 5.74 -0.97 -12.52
N ILE A 104 5.58 0.16 -11.82
CA ILE A 104 5.05 0.19 -10.44
C ILE A 104 3.62 -0.35 -10.39
N GLY A 105 2.73 0.17 -11.22
CA GLY A 105 1.33 -0.27 -11.26
C GLY A 105 1.17 -1.76 -11.59
N PRO A 106 1.74 -2.28 -12.69
CA PRO A 106 1.71 -3.72 -13.00
C PRO A 106 2.30 -4.59 -11.90
N ALA A 107 3.42 -4.20 -11.27
CA ALA A 107 4.02 -4.93 -10.17
C ALA A 107 3.11 -4.96 -8.94
N ALA A 108 2.47 -3.83 -8.61
CA ALA A 108 1.53 -3.75 -7.50
C ALA A 108 0.29 -4.65 -7.71
N LEU A 109 -0.22 -4.74 -8.94
CA LEU A 109 -1.30 -5.65 -9.31
C LEU A 109 -0.87 -7.12 -9.15
N ALA A 110 0.34 -7.47 -9.62
CA ALA A 110 0.87 -8.84 -9.48
C ALA A 110 1.02 -9.25 -8.02
N ALA A 111 1.54 -8.36 -7.16
CA ALA A 111 1.66 -8.60 -5.73
C ALA A 111 0.28 -8.76 -5.06
N PHE A 112 -0.71 -7.96 -5.45
CA PHE A 112 -2.07 -8.07 -4.93
C PHE A 112 -2.75 -9.38 -5.36
N ASP A 113 -2.63 -9.76 -6.62
CA ASP A 113 -3.21 -11.00 -7.15
C ASP A 113 -2.57 -12.24 -6.49
N GLU A 114 -1.27 -12.19 -6.15
CA GLU A 114 -0.60 -13.25 -5.37
C GLU A 114 -1.11 -13.29 -3.93
N LEU A 115 -1.22 -12.14 -3.25
CA LEU A 115 -1.75 -12.09 -1.89
C LEU A 115 -3.19 -12.64 -1.85
N ARG A 116 -4.03 -12.27 -2.80
CA ARG A 116 -5.40 -12.82 -2.90
C ARG A 116 -5.41 -14.34 -3.01
N ARG A 117 -4.54 -14.90 -3.85
CA ARG A 117 -4.40 -16.37 -3.98
C ARG A 117 -3.95 -17.01 -2.67
N HIS A 118 -2.99 -16.38 -1.99
CA HIS A 118 -2.50 -16.85 -0.69
C HIS A 118 -3.61 -16.88 0.37
N VAL A 119 -4.38 -15.79 0.48
CA VAL A 119 -5.50 -15.67 1.43
C VAL A 119 -6.59 -16.70 1.14
N ALA A 120 -6.95 -16.88 -0.14
CA ALA A 120 -7.95 -17.87 -0.54
C ALA A 120 -7.51 -19.30 -0.21
N ASN A 121 -6.26 -19.65 -0.46
CA ASN A 121 -5.71 -20.97 -0.16
C ASN A 121 -5.67 -21.25 1.36
N LYS A 122 -5.28 -20.26 2.18
CA LYS A 122 -5.33 -20.40 3.65
C LYS A 122 -6.75 -20.68 4.13
N SER A 123 -7.73 -19.89 3.68
CA SER A 123 -9.14 -20.09 4.05
C SER A 123 -9.68 -21.46 3.66
N ALA A 124 -9.27 -21.98 2.49
CA ALA A 124 -9.66 -23.32 2.04
C ALA A 124 -9.08 -24.43 2.93
N VAL A 125 -7.81 -24.32 3.33
CA VAL A 125 -7.15 -25.30 4.23
C VAL A 125 -7.79 -25.28 5.61
N GLU A 126 -8.06 -24.10 6.19
CA GLU A 126 -8.74 -23.99 7.48
C GLU A 126 -10.15 -24.61 7.47
N SER A 127 -10.87 -24.47 6.34
CA SER A 127 -12.19 -25.07 6.16
C SER A 127 -12.16 -26.59 5.99
N ALA A 128 -11.06 -27.16 5.54
CA ALA A 128 -10.88 -28.59 5.28
C ALA A 128 -10.48 -29.38 6.55
N VAL A 129 -10.05 -28.74 7.63
CA VAL A 129 -9.72 -29.41 8.90
C VAL A 129 -11.01 -29.81 9.59
N PRO A 130 -11.30 -31.12 9.79
CA PRO A 130 -12.49 -31.58 10.50
C PRO A 130 -12.44 -31.11 11.96
N SER A 131 -13.33 -30.23 12.35
CA SER A 131 -13.55 -29.93 13.77
C SER A 131 -14.18 -31.16 14.41
N GLY A 132 -13.54 -31.72 15.43
CA GLY A 132 -14.09 -32.81 16.22
C GLY A 132 -15.50 -32.50 16.71
N PRO A 133 -16.26 -33.51 17.21
CA PRO A 133 -17.67 -33.38 17.54
C PRO A 133 -17.88 -32.48 18.75
N THR A 134 -18.28 -31.24 18.52
CA THR A 134 -18.86 -30.37 19.54
C THR A 134 -20.28 -30.02 19.11
N PRO A 135 -21.31 -30.30 19.90
CA PRO A 135 -22.69 -30.04 19.55
C PRO A 135 -23.01 -28.56 19.82
N SER A 136 -23.53 -27.93 18.88
CA SER A 136 -24.12 -26.57 18.77
C SER A 136 -23.43 -25.70 17.76
N SER A 137 -23.82 -25.83 16.50
CA SER A 137 -23.48 -24.86 15.45
C SER A 137 -24.72 -24.50 14.67
N ALA A 138 -25.55 -23.68 15.26
CA ALA A 138 -26.37 -22.76 14.45
C ALA A 138 -25.41 -21.65 13.92
N LEU A 139 -25.42 -21.44 12.62
CA LEU A 139 -24.66 -20.44 11.85
C LEU A 139 -23.13 -20.64 11.75
N ARG A 140 -22.68 -21.64 11.00
CA ARG A 140 -21.44 -21.50 10.23
C ARG A 140 -21.75 -20.64 9.01
N THR A 141 -21.65 -19.33 9.16
CA THR A 141 -21.51 -18.41 8.04
C THR A 141 -20.32 -18.87 7.19
N ALA A 142 -20.53 -19.00 5.88
CA ALA A 142 -19.46 -19.27 4.92
C ALA A 142 -18.23 -18.44 5.31
N HIS A 143 -17.06 -19.08 5.48
CA HIS A 143 -15.86 -18.41 5.97
C HIS A 143 -15.51 -17.29 4.97
N ALA A 144 -15.84 -16.06 5.32
CA ALA A 144 -15.42 -14.91 4.57
C ALA A 144 -13.88 -14.93 4.53
N THR A 145 -13.31 -14.85 3.34
CA THR A 145 -11.86 -14.73 3.18
C THR A 145 -11.34 -13.55 4.01
N ALA A 146 -10.22 -13.71 4.68
CA ALA A 146 -9.66 -12.65 5.51
C ALA A 146 -9.48 -11.35 4.70
N PRO A 147 -9.84 -10.19 5.26
CA PRO A 147 -9.80 -8.91 4.57
C PRO A 147 -8.37 -8.50 4.22
N ILE A 148 -8.21 -7.91 3.01
CA ILE A 148 -6.97 -7.33 2.56
C ILE A 148 -7.07 -5.81 2.63
N VAL A 149 -6.09 -5.17 3.24
CA VAL A 149 -5.91 -3.72 3.28
C VAL A 149 -4.68 -3.35 2.47
N LEU A 150 -4.78 -2.29 1.66
CA LEU A 150 -3.62 -1.75 0.96
C LEU A 150 -3.08 -0.56 1.74
N PHE A 151 -1.78 -0.57 2.01
CA PHE A 151 -1.13 0.55 2.67
C PHE A 151 -0.02 1.10 1.79
N GLY A 152 -0.16 2.35 1.34
CA GLY A 152 0.83 3.05 0.51
C GLY A 152 1.36 4.30 1.17
N THR A 153 2.68 4.51 1.11
CA THR A 153 3.34 5.76 1.52
C THR A 153 3.91 6.46 0.30
N SER A 154 3.69 7.78 0.18
CA SER A 154 4.23 8.59 -0.92
C SER A 154 3.90 7.97 -2.28
N ILE A 155 4.89 7.67 -3.13
CA ILE A 155 4.66 6.99 -4.41
C ILE A 155 3.94 5.64 -4.23
N GLY A 156 4.10 4.97 -3.11
CA GLY A 156 3.36 3.75 -2.77
C GLY A 156 1.86 3.98 -2.61
N ALA A 157 1.43 5.17 -2.22
CA ALA A 157 0.01 5.52 -2.18
C ALA A 157 -0.59 5.61 -3.59
N THR A 158 0.19 6.00 -4.61
CA THR A 158 -0.26 5.95 -6.01
C THR A 158 -0.46 4.51 -6.47
N ALA A 159 0.45 3.60 -6.07
CA ALA A 159 0.33 2.17 -6.37
C ALA A 159 -0.90 1.55 -5.69
N ALA A 160 -1.13 1.85 -4.41
CA ALA A 160 -2.31 1.39 -3.67
C ALA A 160 -3.62 1.86 -4.32
N LEU A 161 -3.71 3.13 -4.71
CA LEU A 161 -4.86 3.69 -5.42
C LEU A 161 -5.07 3.04 -6.79
N HIS A 162 -3.99 2.79 -7.53
CA HIS A 162 -4.09 2.09 -8.82
C HIS A 162 -4.65 0.67 -8.66
N VAL A 163 -4.16 -0.08 -7.66
CA VAL A 163 -4.68 -1.43 -7.37
C VAL A 163 -6.17 -1.35 -7.00
N ALA A 164 -6.55 -0.43 -6.13
CA ALA A 164 -7.93 -0.28 -5.68
C ALA A 164 -8.89 0.13 -6.82
N ALA A 165 -8.46 1.01 -7.72
CA ALA A 165 -9.23 1.40 -8.91
C ALA A 165 -9.37 0.26 -9.92
N SER A 166 -8.33 -0.58 -10.08
CA SER A 166 -8.27 -1.66 -11.05
C SER A 166 -8.85 -2.98 -10.54
N ARG A 167 -8.81 -3.24 -9.25
CA ARG A 167 -9.20 -4.50 -8.57
C ARG A 167 -10.00 -4.20 -7.30
N PRO A 168 -11.19 -3.57 -7.39
CA PRO A 168 -11.93 -3.15 -6.19
C PRO A 168 -12.40 -4.32 -5.32
N ALA A 169 -12.60 -5.50 -5.92
CA ALA A 169 -13.07 -6.68 -5.19
C ALA A 169 -11.98 -7.27 -4.29
N GLY A 170 -12.33 -7.55 -3.04
CA GLY A 170 -11.44 -8.18 -2.06
C GLY A 170 -10.56 -7.20 -1.28
N ILE A 171 -10.71 -5.88 -1.50
CA ILE A 171 -10.01 -4.86 -0.72
C ILE A 171 -10.96 -4.29 0.34
N ALA A 172 -10.60 -4.47 1.61
CA ALA A 172 -11.39 -4.04 2.75
C ALA A 172 -11.11 -2.59 3.18
N GLY A 173 -9.97 -2.05 2.83
CA GLY A 173 -9.61 -0.68 3.18
C GLY A 173 -8.32 -0.22 2.53
N LEU A 174 -8.13 1.10 2.55
CA LEU A 174 -6.90 1.76 2.10
C LEU A 174 -6.30 2.57 3.25
N ILE A 175 -4.99 2.56 3.36
CA ILE A 175 -4.22 3.51 4.18
C ILE A 175 -3.29 4.25 3.22
N LEU A 176 -3.47 5.55 3.11
CA LEU A 176 -2.78 6.42 2.15
C LEU A 176 -1.99 7.48 2.92
N HIS A 177 -0.69 7.26 3.05
CA HIS A 177 0.21 8.15 3.76
C HIS A 177 0.90 9.10 2.77
N ASN A 178 0.68 10.39 2.92
CA ASN A 178 1.23 11.46 2.08
C ASN A 178 1.11 11.21 0.57
N PRO A 179 -0.11 10.95 0.03
CA PRO A 179 -0.30 10.59 -1.37
C PRO A 179 0.04 11.74 -2.32
N PRO A 180 1.03 11.59 -3.25
CA PRO A 180 1.43 12.66 -4.15
C PRO A 180 0.63 12.60 -5.47
N PRO A 181 -0.02 13.67 -5.90
CA PRO A 181 -0.47 13.82 -7.28
C PRO A 181 0.74 14.23 -8.14
N LEU A 182 1.51 13.22 -8.60
CA LEU A 182 2.84 13.42 -9.19
C LEU A 182 2.87 14.46 -10.33
N ARG A 183 1.88 14.46 -11.22
CA ARG A 183 1.81 15.42 -12.32
C ARG A 183 1.65 16.84 -11.83
N GLU A 184 0.74 17.06 -10.89
CA GLU A 184 0.48 18.38 -10.30
C GLU A 184 1.68 18.88 -9.50
N VAL A 185 2.35 17.99 -8.77
CA VAL A 185 3.58 18.31 -8.04
C VAL A 185 4.66 18.77 -9.02
N ILE A 186 4.93 17.99 -10.08
CA ILE A 186 5.95 18.32 -11.09
C ILE A 186 5.63 19.68 -11.74
N LEU A 187 4.40 19.88 -12.19
CA LEU A 187 4.00 21.09 -12.90
C LEU A 187 4.01 22.34 -12.01
N ARG A 188 3.54 22.23 -10.75
CA ARG A 188 3.39 23.40 -9.88
C ARG A 188 4.62 23.70 -9.03
N GLN A 189 5.40 22.67 -8.69
CA GLN A 189 6.61 22.86 -7.88
C GLN A 189 7.83 23.23 -8.74
N PHE A 190 7.91 22.71 -9.96
CA PHE A 190 9.02 22.92 -10.87
C PHE A 190 8.66 23.71 -12.12
N GLY A 191 7.38 24.02 -12.37
CA GLY A 191 6.89 24.73 -13.54
C GLY A 191 6.94 26.26 -13.45
N TRP A 192 7.33 26.84 -12.33
CA TRP A 192 7.49 28.29 -12.21
C TRP A 192 8.81 28.77 -12.85
N TRP A 193 8.93 30.01 -13.27
CA TRP A 193 10.14 30.55 -13.91
C TRP A 193 10.52 29.94 -15.29
N ASN A 194 9.54 29.79 -16.19
CA ASN A 194 9.77 29.20 -17.53
C ASN A 194 10.29 27.75 -17.54
N LEU A 195 10.46 27.09 -16.38
CA LEU A 195 10.82 25.69 -16.30
C LEU A 195 9.67 24.75 -16.68
N TRP A 196 8.45 25.27 -16.91
CA TRP A 196 7.34 24.45 -17.39
C TRP A 196 7.61 23.80 -18.75
N LEU A 197 8.47 24.40 -19.60
CA LEU A 197 8.94 23.78 -20.84
C LEU A 197 9.72 22.48 -20.59
N LEU A 198 10.38 22.33 -19.44
CA LEU A 198 11.04 21.11 -18.99
C LEU A 198 10.12 20.24 -18.11
N ALA A 199 9.39 20.85 -17.19
CA ALA A 199 8.49 20.16 -16.29
C ALA A 199 7.28 19.56 -17.01
N GLY A 200 6.76 20.20 -18.07
CA GLY A 200 5.64 19.71 -18.85
C GLY A 200 5.92 18.34 -19.50
N PRO A 201 6.99 18.19 -20.31
CA PRO A 201 7.37 16.91 -20.87
C PRO A 201 7.63 15.81 -19.83
N VAL A 202 8.19 16.16 -18.66
CA VAL A 202 8.39 15.20 -17.55
C VAL A 202 7.04 14.77 -16.96
N ALA A 203 6.14 15.72 -16.68
CA ALA A 203 4.81 15.43 -16.15
C ALA A 203 3.96 14.59 -17.11
N LEU A 204 4.08 14.81 -18.44
CA LEU A 204 3.38 14.02 -19.46
C LEU A 204 3.88 12.57 -19.55
N GLN A 205 5.10 12.29 -19.13
CA GLN A 205 5.67 10.96 -19.09
C GLN A 205 5.25 10.16 -17.84
N ILE A 206 4.61 10.79 -16.84
CA ILE A 206 4.06 10.05 -15.70
C ILE A 206 2.98 9.10 -16.21
N PRO A 207 3.12 7.79 -15.98
CA PRO A 207 2.15 6.80 -16.43
C PRO A 207 0.74 7.06 -15.86
N ARG A 208 -0.30 6.78 -16.66
CA ARG A 208 -1.69 6.95 -16.23
C ARG A 208 -2.05 6.11 -15.01
N ASN A 209 -1.47 4.90 -14.89
CA ASN A 209 -1.66 4.04 -13.73
C ASN A 209 -1.14 4.66 -12.41
N LEU A 210 -0.27 5.67 -12.48
CA LEU A 210 0.19 6.44 -11.32
C LEU A 210 -0.50 7.81 -11.18
N ASP A 211 -1.56 8.08 -11.94
CA ASP A 211 -2.39 9.27 -11.73
C ASP A 211 -3.22 9.13 -10.45
N CYS A 212 -2.71 9.73 -9.39
CA CYS A 212 -3.27 9.61 -8.04
C CYS A 212 -4.69 10.18 -7.97
N THR A 213 -4.95 11.29 -8.65
CA THR A 213 -6.25 11.97 -8.63
C THR A 213 -7.29 11.23 -9.48
N GLU A 214 -6.90 10.69 -10.62
CA GLU A 214 -7.78 9.87 -11.47
C GLU A 214 -8.18 8.57 -10.74
N ASN A 215 -7.19 7.85 -10.19
CA ASN A 215 -7.44 6.64 -9.43
C ASN A 215 -8.29 6.91 -8.17
N ALA A 216 -8.07 8.04 -7.49
CA ALA A 216 -8.88 8.45 -6.34
C ALA A 216 -10.36 8.66 -6.69
N ARG A 217 -10.66 9.29 -7.85
CA ARG A 217 -12.04 9.44 -8.34
C ARG A 217 -12.70 8.11 -8.68
N ALA A 218 -11.94 7.13 -9.13
CA ALA A 218 -12.43 5.80 -9.47
C ALA A 218 -12.60 4.88 -8.26
N THR A 219 -12.01 5.21 -7.10
CA THR A 219 -11.97 4.34 -5.92
C THR A 219 -13.06 4.68 -4.92
N ARG A 220 -13.79 3.65 -4.44
CA ARG A 220 -14.86 3.78 -3.44
C ARG A 220 -14.61 2.96 -2.17
N THR A 221 -13.54 2.20 -2.11
CA THR A 221 -13.11 1.45 -0.92
C THR A 221 -12.93 2.42 0.26
N PRO A 222 -13.33 2.09 1.50
CA PRO A 222 -13.08 2.95 2.66
C PRO A 222 -11.59 3.28 2.79
N ALA A 223 -11.23 4.56 2.99
CA ALA A 223 -9.85 4.99 3.02
C ALA A 223 -9.50 5.81 4.28
N ILE A 224 -8.26 5.64 4.73
CA ILE A 224 -7.64 6.40 5.81
C ILE A 224 -6.50 7.20 5.19
N PHE A 225 -6.58 8.51 5.27
CA PHE A 225 -5.52 9.41 4.84
C PHE A 225 -4.69 9.82 6.05
N LEU A 226 -3.39 9.62 5.99
CA LEU A 226 -2.41 10.09 6.96
C LEU A 226 -1.65 11.23 6.30
N LEU A 227 -1.75 12.44 6.84
CA LEU A 227 -1.23 13.65 6.21
C LEU A 227 -0.25 14.37 7.12
N ALA A 228 1.02 14.43 6.74
CA ALA A 228 2.05 15.18 7.45
C ALA A 228 1.81 16.69 7.30
N GLU A 229 1.76 17.38 8.44
CA GLU A 229 1.49 18.84 8.48
C GLU A 229 2.66 19.64 7.88
N ARG A 230 3.90 19.19 8.08
CA ARG A 230 5.14 19.87 7.67
C ARG A 230 5.86 19.09 6.55
N ASP A 231 5.09 18.46 5.65
CA ASP A 231 5.66 17.74 4.54
C ASP A 231 6.48 18.66 3.64
N GLU A 232 7.80 18.46 3.63
CA GLU A 232 8.78 19.24 2.89
C GLU A 232 9.05 18.69 1.49
N ILE A 233 8.63 17.44 1.22
CA ILE A 233 8.84 16.76 -0.07
C ILE A 233 7.64 17.00 -0.98
N VAL A 234 6.45 16.79 -0.45
CA VAL A 234 5.17 16.99 -1.15
C VAL A 234 4.31 17.94 -0.32
N ALA A 235 4.33 19.23 -0.67
CA ALA A 235 3.63 20.22 0.14
C ALA A 235 2.17 19.80 0.45
N PRO A 236 1.68 20.01 1.70
CA PRO A 236 0.38 19.50 2.17
C PRO A 236 -0.82 19.85 1.29
N ARG A 237 -0.76 20.98 0.58
CA ARG A 237 -1.79 21.36 -0.40
C ARG A 237 -1.99 20.36 -1.52
N PHE A 238 -0.95 19.59 -1.89
CA PHE A 238 -1.04 18.57 -2.93
C PHE A 238 -1.74 17.31 -2.43
N HIS A 239 -1.46 16.85 -1.21
CA HIS A 239 -2.20 15.72 -0.62
C HIS A 239 -3.70 15.99 -0.59
N ARG A 240 -4.09 17.23 -0.27
CA ARG A 240 -5.49 17.66 -0.22
C ARG A 240 -6.21 17.54 -1.57
N LEU A 241 -5.50 17.66 -2.70
CA LEU A 241 -6.09 17.42 -4.02
C LEU A 241 -6.53 15.96 -4.17
N VAL A 242 -5.72 15.01 -3.68
CA VAL A 242 -6.07 13.58 -3.70
C VAL A 242 -7.23 13.28 -2.77
N VAL A 243 -7.21 13.84 -1.55
CA VAL A 243 -8.32 13.72 -0.58
C VAL A 243 -9.63 14.26 -1.15
N GLN A 244 -9.61 15.42 -1.81
CA GLN A 244 -10.79 16.02 -2.45
C GLN A 244 -11.30 15.20 -3.63
N ALA A 245 -10.39 14.61 -4.42
CA ALA A 245 -10.73 13.76 -5.56
C ALA A 245 -11.32 12.40 -5.14
N TYR A 246 -11.03 11.93 -3.93
CA TYR A 246 -11.41 10.60 -3.48
C TYR A 246 -12.93 10.41 -3.38
N ALA A 247 -13.46 9.43 -4.11
CA ALA A 247 -14.90 9.24 -4.23
C ALA A 247 -15.54 8.37 -3.13
N GLY A 248 -14.74 7.56 -2.41
CA GLY A 248 -15.21 6.70 -1.33
C GLY A 248 -15.34 7.40 0.02
N GLU A 249 -15.87 6.66 1.01
CA GLU A 249 -15.84 7.12 2.40
C GLU A 249 -14.39 7.22 2.88
N LYS A 250 -14.07 8.25 3.65
CA LYS A 250 -12.71 8.49 4.12
C LYS A 250 -12.65 9.07 5.53
N ARG A 251 -11.58 8.72 6.24
CA ARG A 251 -11.13 9.38 7.46
C ARG A 251 -9.78 10.04 7.21
N ILE A 252 -9.55 11.19 7.84
CA ILE A 252 -8.30 11.95 7.71
C ILE A 252 -7.69 12.03 9.10
N ILE A 253 -6.42 11.66 9.20
CA ILE A 253 -5.60 11.78 10.39
C ILE A 253 -4.47 12.75 10.05
N GLU A 254 -4.51 13.95 10.64
CA GLU A 254 -3.47 14.95 10.48
C GLU A 254 -2.31 14.62 11.44
N LEU A 255 -1.13 14.36 10.88
CA LEU A 255 0.08 14.10 11.64
C LEU A 255 0.71 15.45 12.03
N ARG A 256 0.31 15.98 13.18
CA ARG A 256 0.71 17.33 13.63
C ARG A 256 2.21 17.42 13.84
N GLY A 257 2.82 18.43 13.27
CA GLY A 257 4.25 18.69 13.36
C GLY A 257 5.13 17.72 12.59
N ALA A 258 4.56 16.66 11.98
CA ALA A 258 5.30 15.62 11.29
C ALA A 258 5.81 16.08 9.92
N TYR A 259 7.00 15.62 9.56
CA TYR A 259 7.61 15.70 8.24
C TYR A 259 7.23 14.50 7.37
N HIS A 260 7.65 14.52 6.09
CA HIS A 260 7.23 13.52 5.10
C HIS A 260 7.49 12.06 5.52
N ASN A 261 8.65 11.81 6.13
CA ASN A 261 9.13 10.48 6.48
C ASN A 261 9.06 10.17 7.98
N ASP A 262 8.41 11.03 8.76
CA ASP A 262 8.31 10.79 10.20
C ASP A 262 7.47 9.54 10.49
N PRO A 263 7.83 8.76 11.51
CA PRO A 263 7.10 7.55 11.88
C PRO A 263 5.70 7.89 12.43
N ILE A 264 4.77 6.93 12.26
CA ILE A 264 3.42 7.04 12.81
C ILE A 264 3.45 6.49 14.23
N GLU A 265 3.38 7.37 15.22
CA GLU A 265 3.54 7.03 16.65
C GLU A 265 2.47 7.70 17.53
N GLY A 266 2.46 7.34 18.81
CA GLY A 266 1.62 7.97 19.83
C GLY A 266 0.13 7.95 19.51
N THR A 267 -0.50 9.11 19.58
CA THR A 267 -1.95 9.28 19.33
C THR A 267 -2.31 8.98 17.87
N ALA A 268 -1.45 9.32 16.92
CA ALA A 268 -1.68 9.05 15.50
C ALA A 268 -1.74 7.54 15.20
N LEU A 269 -0.94 6.74 15.91
CA LEU A 269 -0.99 5.28 15.79
C LEU A 269 -2.27 4.71 16.41
N ALA A 270 -2.74 5.25 17.53
CA ALA A 270 -4.02 4.87 18.11
C ALA A 270 -5.18 5.19 17.18
N ASP A 271 -5.22 6.43 16.64
CA ASP A 271 -6.22 6.87 15.68
C ASP A 271 -6.22 6.01 14.41
N LEU A 272 -5.04 5.61 13.93
CA LEU A 272 -4.90 4.70 12.79
C LEU A 272 -5.49 3.32 13.08
N ASN A 273 -5.25 2.77 14.28
CA ASN A 273 -5.83 1.48 14.68
C ASN A 273 -7.36 1.53 14.75
N ASP A 274 -7.94 2.61 15.28
CA ASP A 274 -9.38 2.83 15.33
C ASP A 274 -9.97 3.01 13.92
N ALA A 275 -9.29 3.78 13.08
CA ALA A 275 -9.71 4.00 11.71
C ALA A 275 -9.63 2.71 10.86
N LEU A 276 -8.64 1.84 11.12
CA LEU A 276 -8.59 0.51 10.49
C LEU A 276 -9.80 -0.33 10.91
N GLY A 277 -10.16 -0.34 12.20
CA GLY A 277 -11.39 -0.99 12.67
C GLY A 277 -12.63 -0.49 11.93
N TRP A 278 -12.77 0.83 11.78
CA TRP A 278 -13.85 1.43 11.00
C TRP A 278 -13.85 0.96 9.54
N ALA A 279 -12.71 0.97 8.85
CA ALA A 279 -12.63 0.57 7.44
C ALA A 279 -13.07 -0.91 7.27
N LEU A 280 -12.62 -1.78 8.15
CA LEU A 280 -12.98 -3.20 8.14
C LEU A 280 -14.50 -3.43 8.36
N THR A 281 -15.14 -2.64 9.23
CA THR A 281 -16.60 -2.75 9.43
C THR A 281 -17.40 -2.27 8.23
N LYS A 282 -16.90 -1.28 7.49
CA LYS A 282 -17.54 -0.76 6.27
C LYS A 282 -17.48 -1.72 5.09
N SER A 283 -16.44 -2.54 5.02
CA SER A 283 -16.23 -3.51 3.94
C SER A 283 -16.98 -4.83 4.18
N SER A 284 -17.39 -5.12 5.40
CA SER A 284 -18.20 -6.30 5.70
C SER A 284 -19.55 -6.20 5.00
N PRO A 285 -20.04 -7.25 4.30
CA PRO A 285 -21.39 -7.26 3.77
C PRO A 285 -22.36 -6.96 4.92
N ARG A 286 -23.20 -5.93 4.77
CA ARG A 286 -24.29 -5.72 5.73
C ARG A 286 -25.13 -6.98 5.71
N ALA A 287 -25.30 -7.62 6.88
CA ALA A 287 -26.30 -8.67 7.02
C ALA A 287 -27.66 -8.13 6.55
N PRO A 288 -28.43 -8.94 5.79
CA PRO A 288 -29.74 -8.54 5.27
C PRO A 288 -30.71 -8.22 6.40
#